data_0176e6961ea897d36e6e9cf8bc0c56b6
#
_entry.id   0176e6961ea897d36e6e9cf8bc0c56b6
#
_cell.length_a   1.000
_cell.length_b   1.000
_cell.length_c   1.000
_cell.angle_alpha   90.00
_cell.angle_beta   90.00
_cell.angle_gamma   90.00
#
_symmetry.space_group_name_H-M   'P 1'
#
loop_
_entity.id
_entity.type
_entity.pdbx_description
1 polymer ?
#
loop_
_entity_poly.entity_id
_entity_poly.type
_entity_poly.pdbx_seq_one_letter_code
_entity_poly.pdbx_strand_id
1 'polypeptide(L)'
;RSRGLGDVYKRQHDNHTFSILLHCMSDFERISDHAINIAKSAKEMNSRESSFSQNARKELETFAKAVHDIVGNTVQVFENQDIEAAKHIEPLEQVIDGLNLEIKQRHINRLRKGRCTIETGLILEDIMTNFERVSDHCSNIAVCMIEVRDNGFETHGYLEHLTNEDNPQFAKECRQYYKQYQLPELKKAD
;
A
#
# COMPACT_ATOMS: atom_id res chain seq x y z
N ARG A 1 6.05 49.33 -1.43
CA ARG A 1 5.00 48.66 -2.25
C ARG A 1 5.28 47.17 -2.55
N SER A 2 6.42 46.59 -2.09
CA SER A 2 6.78 45.19 -2.31
C SER A 2 6.27 44.22 -1.26
N ARG A 3 5.79 44.67 -0.11
CA ARG A 3 5.32 43.81 1.00
C ARG A 3 4.04 43.02 0.69
N GLY A 4 3.13 43.58 -0.11
CA GLY A 4 1.86 42.90 -0.43
C GLY A 4 1.96 41.66 -1.32
N LEU A 5 2.91 41.61 -2.25
CA LEU A 5 3.12 40.47 -3.13
C LEU A 5 3.71 39.26 -2.36
N GLY A 6 4.65 39.51 -1.43
CA GLY A 6 5.23 38.48 -0.58
C GLY A 6 4.20 37.83 0.36
N ASP A 7 3.28 38.64 0.92
CA ASP A 7 2.21 38.15 1.81
C ASP A 7 1.15 37.35 1.06
N VAL A 8 0.84 37.71 -0.18
CA VAL A 8 -0.08 36.94 -1.05
C VAL A 8 0.54 35.60 -1.41
N TYR A 9 1.81 35.58 -1.80
CA TYR A 9 2.53 34.34 -2.15
C TYR A 9 2.64 33.38 -0.96
N LYS A 10 2.94 33.90 0.22
CA LYS A 10 3.01 33.13 1.46
C LYS A 10 1.66 32.51 1.81
N ARG A 11 0.57 33.29 1.74
CA ARG A 11 -0.79 32.78 2.00
C ARG A 11 -1.21 31.71 1.01
N GLN A 12 -0.85 31.84 -0.26
CA GLN A 12 -1.16 30.85 -1.29
C GLN A 12 -0.40 29.54 -1.02
N HIS A 13 0.86 29.62 -0.64
CA HIS A 13 1.67 28.47 -0.23
C HIS A 13 1.10 27.80 1.03
N ASP A 14 0.77 28.57 2.07
CA ASP A 14 0.20 28.04 3.31
C ASP A 14 -1.15 27.34 3.05
N ASN A 15 -1.99 27.88 2.17
CA ASN A 15 -3.26 27.26 1.76
C ASN A 15 -3.04 25.95 1.00
N HIS A 16 -2.05 25.90 0.12
CA HIS A 16 -1.71 24.69 -0.64
C HIS A 16 -1.22 23.58 0.30
N THR A 17 -0.25 23.89 1.17
CA THR A 17 0.24 22.96 2.20
C THR A 17 -0.89 22.44 3.09
N PHE A 18 -1.79 23.33 3.54
CA PHE A 18 -2.93 22.93 4.34
C PHE A 18 -3.87 21.97 3.59
N SER A 19 -4.13 22.23 2.32
CA SER A 19 -4.94 21.33 1.47
C SER A 19 -4.32 19.94 1.36
N ILE A 20 -3.00 19.85 1.13
CA ILE A 20 -2.29 18.56 1.04
C ILE A 20 -2.36 17.80 2.37
N LEU A 21 -2.16 18.47 3.50
CA LEU A 21 -2.27 17.83 4.82
C LEU A 21 -3.69 17.32 5.10
N LEU A 22 -4.73 18.01 4.63
CA LEU A 22 -6.11 17.50 4.70
C LEU A 22 -6.30 16.23 3.87
N HIS A 23 -5.66 16.12 2.71
CA HIS A 23 -5.67 14.88 1.92
C HIS A 23 -4.99 13.75 2.67
N CYS A 24 -3.82 13.97 3.27
CA CYS A 24 -3.15 12.96 4.11
C CYS A 24 -4.07 12.48 5.26
N MET A 25 -4.79 13.38 5.92
CA MET A 25 -5.74 12.99 6.99
C MET A 25 -6.85 12.09 6.45
N SER A 26 -7.38 12.40 5.27
CA SER A 26 -8.39 11.55 4.61
C SER A 26 -7.82 10.15 4.27
N ASP A 27 -6.57 10.07 3.83
CA ASP A 27 -5.94 8.77 3.55
C ASP A 27 -5.72 7.96 4.83
N PHE A 28 -5.33 8.57 5.95
CA PHE A 28 -5.26 7.88 7.25
C PHE A 28 -6.63 7.38 7.73
N GLU A 29 -7.71 8.16 7.54
CA GLU A 29 -9.07 7.73 7.85
C GLU A 29 -9.45 6.49 7.01
N ARG A 30 -9.16 6.50 5.71
CA ARG A 30 -9.43 5.37 4.82
C ARG A 30 -8.62 4.12 5.18
N ILE A 31 -7.35 4.27 5.57
CA ILE A 31 -6.55 3.15 6.10
C ILE A 31 -7.26 2.51 7.30
N SER A 32 -7.79 3.32 8.23
CA SER A 32 -8.54 2.84 9.39
C SER A 32 -9.83 2.11 8.98
N ASP A 33 -10.56 2.62 8.01
CA ASP A 33 -11.78 1.99 7.49
C ASP A 33 -11.50 0.63 6.85
N HIS A 34 -10.44 0.52 6.06
CA HIS A 34 -10.00 -0.74 5.48
C HIS A 34 -9.55 -1.75 6.55
N ALA A 35 -8.87 -1.29 7.61
CA ALA A 35 -8.51 -2.15 8.74
C ALA A 35 -9.75 -2.72 9.44
N ILE A 36 -10.82 -1.91 9.62
CA ILE A 36 -12.10 -2.37 10.14
C ILE A 36 -12.74 -3.43 9.23
N ASN A 37 -12.69 -3.26 7.92
CA ASN A 37 -13.23 -4.22 6.97
C ASN A 37 -12.45 -5.55 7.01
N ILE A 38 -11.12 -5.52 7.09
CA ILE A 38 -10.30 -6.72 7.28
C ILE A 38 -10.70 -7.46 8.56
N ALA A 39 -10.91 -6.73 9.67
CA ALA A 39 -11.37 -7.33 10.93
C ALA A 39 -12.76 -7.97 10.81
N LYS A 40 -13.68 -7.36 10.03
CA LYS A 40 -15.01 -7.95 9.75
C LYS A 40 -14.88 -9.24 8.95
N SER A 41 -14.07 -9.28 7.90
CA SER A 41 -13.84 -10.48 7.08
C SER A 41 -13.20 -11.60 7.91
N ALA A 42 -12.25 -11.28 8.81
CA ALA A 42 -11.67 -12.25 9.75
C ALA A 42 -12.74 -12.80 10.72
N LYS A 43 -13.63 -11.94 11.24
CA LYS A 43 -14.75 -12.36 12.09
C LYS A 43 -15.73 -13.24 11.35
N GLU A 44 -16.06 -12.93 10.10
CA GLU A 44 -16.92 -13.75 9.25
C GLU A 44 -16.32 -15.15 9.06
N MET A 45 -15.03 -15.25 8.72
CA MET A 45 -14.32 -16.51 8.59
C MET A 45 -14.44 -17.37 9.85
N ASN A 46 -14.22 -16.77 11.02
CA ASN A 46 -14.32 -17.45 12.31
C ASN A 46 -15.75 -17.90 12.62
N SER A 47 -16.78 -17.08 12.31
CA SER A 47 -18.18 -17.41 12.57
C SER A 47 -18.70 -18.57 11.70
N ARG A 48 -18.09 -18.79 10.54
CA ARG A 48 -18.41 -19.90 9.63
C ARG A 48 -17.63 -21.18 9.92
N GLU A 49 -16.80 -21.19 10.98
CA GLU A 49 -15.87 -22.29 11.30
C GLU A 49 -15.00 -22.71 10.10
N SER A 50 -14.78 -21.77 9.18
CA SER A 50 -14.02 -21.97 7.96
C SER A 50 -12.56 -21.58 8.19
N SER A 51 -11.67 -22.16 7.40
CA SER A 51 -10.23 -21.80 7.47
C SER A 51 -9.61 -21.83 6.08
N PHE A 52 -8.63 -20.97 5.87
CA PHE A 52 -7.78 -21.02 4.70
C PHE A 52 -6.90 -22.28 4.71
N SER A 53 -6.56 -22.80 3.53
CA SER A 53 -5.54 -23.83 3.42
C SER A 53 -4.22 -23.36 4.02
N GLN A 54 -3.34 -24.28 4.42
CA GLN A 54 -2.06 -23.95 5.02
C GLN A 54 -1.22 -23.01 4.13
N ASN A 55 -1.25 -23.23 2.82
CA ASN A 55 -0.52 -22.41 1.86
C ASN A 55 -1.14 -21.01 1.72
N ALA A 56 -2.48 -20.91 1.59
CA ALA A 56 -3.16 -19.63 1.55
C ALA A 56 -2.92 -18.81 2.83
N ARG A 57 -2.85 -19.46 3.99
CA ARG A 57 -2.54 -18.80 5.26
C ARG A 57 -1.13 -18.22 5.26
N LYS A 58 -0.12 -18.99 4.83
CA LYS A 58 1.26 -18.51 4.74
C LYS A 58 1.44 -17.38 3.73
N GLU A 59 0.74 -17.47 2.58
CA GLU A 59 0.72 -16.40 1.59
C GLU A 59 0.13 -15.12 2.18
N LEU A 60 -1.01 -15.24 2.88
CA LEU A 60 -1.67 -14.11 3.54
C LEU A 60 -0.83 -13.53 4.69
N GLU A 61 -0.13 -14.36 5.46
CA GLU A 61 0.81 -13.91 6.51
C GLU A 61 1.96 -13.07 5.92
N THR A 62 2.54 -13.51 4.79
CA THR A 62 3.59 -12.76 4.10
C THR A 62 3.06 -11.42 3.57
N PHE A 63 1.88 -11.45 2.96
CA PHE A 63 1.23 -10.26 2.44
C PHE A 63 0.87 -9.26 3.54
N ALA A 64 0.24 -9.72 4.61
CA ALA A 64 -0.11 -8.90 5.76
C ALA A 64 1.13 -8.27 6.42
N LYS A 65 2.27 -8.98 6.44
CA LYS A 65 3.53 -8.42 6.92
C LYS A 65 4.01 -7.26 6.05
N ALA A 66 3.97 -7.40 4.73
CA ALA A 66 4.37 -6.33 3.81
C ALA A 66 3.49 -5.08 4.00
N VAL A 67 2.16 -5.28 4.13
CA VAL A 67 1.22 -4.19 4.39
C VAL A 67 1.42 -3.56 5.77
N HIS A 68 1.69 -4.35 6.80
CA HIS A 68 2.04 -3.82 8.12
C HIS A 68 3.29 -2.95 8.08
N ASP A 69 4.31 -3.40 7.35
CA ASP A 69 5.59 -2.68 7.26
C ASP A 69 5.43 -1.36 6.46
N ILE A 70 4.64 -1.34 5.36
CA ILE A 70 4.39 -0.09 4.63
C ILE A 70 3.60 0.92 5.49
N VAL A 71 2.61 0.48 6.26
CA VAL A 71 1.87 1.37 7.20
C VAL A 71 2.84 1.95 8.24
N GLY A 72 3.68 1.11 8.86
CA GLY A 72 4.66 1.56 9.84
C GLY A 72 5.64 2.58 9.27
N ASN A 73 6.17 2.32 8.07
CA ASN A 73 7.07 3.24 7.37
C ASN A 73 6.36 4.56 7.04
N THR A 74 5.12 4.52 6.57
CA THR A 74 4.35 5.73 6.23
C THR A 74 4.08 6.59 7.46
N VAL A 75 3.73 5.98 8.60
CA VAL A 75 3.55 6.71 9.87
C VAL A 75 4.86 7.38 10.29
N GLN A 76 6.00 6.68 10.22
CA GLN A 76 7.31 7.26 10.54
C GLN A 76 7.69 8.41 9.61
N VAL A 77 7.44 8.27 8.31
CA VAL A 77 7.64 9.32 7.31
C VAL A 77 6.83 10.56 7.68
N PHE A 78 5.56 10.37 8.01
CA PHE A 78 4.67 11.47 8.36
C PHE A 78 5.07 12.16 9.66
N GLU A 79 5.35 11.41 10.73
CA GLU A 79 5.73 11.93 12.05
C GLU A 79 7.06 12.68 12.02
N ASN A 80 8.05 12.13 11.31
CA ASN A 80 9.40 12.71 11.24
C ASN A 80 9.58 13.70 10.08
N GLN A 81 8.59 13.84 9.20
CA GLN A 81 8.65 14.64 7.96
C GLN A 81 9.88 14.25 7.10
N ASP A 82 10.19 12.94 7.07
CA ASP A 82 11.35 12.40 6.37
C ASP A 82 11.03 12.12 4.89
N ILE A 83 11.34 13.10 4.05
CA ILE A 83 11.07 13.04 2.61
C ILE A 83 11.96 12.02 1.90
N GLU A 84 13.18 11.79 2.38
CA GLU A 84 14.04 10.76 1.79
C GLU A 84 13.46 9.36 2.06
N ALA A 85 12.97 9.11 3.28
CA ALA A 85 12.26 7.88 3.60
C ALA A 85 10.94 7.73 2.83
N ALA A 86 10.24 8.84 2.52
CA ALA A 86 8.99 8.81 1.73
C ALA A 86 9.20 8.18 0.34
N LYS A 87 10.35 8.39 -0.29
CA LYS A 87 10.68 7.85 -1.61
C LYS A 87 10.76 6.32 -1.65
N HIS A 88 10.88 5.66 -0.49
CA HIS A 88 10.95 4.21 -0.37
C HIS A 88 9.58 3.54 -0.18
N ILE A 89 8.51 4.31 -0.03
CA ILE A 89 7.15 3.79 0.11
C ILE A 89 6.64 3.21 -1.21
N GLU A 90 6.80 3.94 -2.32
CA GLU A 90 6.32 3.53 -3.65
C GLU A 90 6.93 2.20 -4.13
N PRO A 91 8.26 1.94 -4.00
CA PRO A 91 8.83 0.63 -4.36
C PRO A 91 8.23 -0.53 -3.55
N LEU A 92 7.84 -0.30 -2.29
CA LEU A 92 7.20 -1.33 -1.46
C LEU A 92 5.74 -1.52 -1.85
N GLU A 93 5.02 -0.45 -2.16
CA GLU A 93 3.64 -0.50 -2.67
C GLU A 93 3.57 -1.32 -3.97
N GLN A 94 4.44 -1.06 -4.94
CA GLN A 94 4.49 -1.82 -6.19
C GLN A 94 4.77 -3.32 -5.97
N VAL A 95 5.58 -3.66 -4.96
CA VAL A 95 5.80 -5.06 -4.58
C VAL A 95 4.55 -5.67 -3.95
N ILE A 96 3.82 -4.94 -3.12
CA ILE A 96 2.55 -5.37 -2.53
C ILE A 96 1.53 -5.66 -3.62
N ASP A 97 1.42 -4.80 -4.64
CA ASP A 97 0.57 -5.03 -5.81
C ASP A 97 0.93 -6.29 -6.57
N GLY A 98 2.22 -6.50 -6.81
CA GLY A 98 2.72 -7.73 -7.44
C GLY A 98 2.39 -8.99 -6.62
N LEU A 99 2.54 -8.95 -5.30
CA LEU A 99 2.17 -10.03 -4.39
C LEU A 99 0.66 -10.30 -4.41
N ASN A 100 -0.16 -9.24 -4.43
CA ASN A 100 -1.61 -9.34 -4.53
C ASN A 100 -2.03 -10.12 -5.79
N LEU A 101 -1.51 -9.74 -6.94
CA LEU A 101 -1.78 -10.43 -8.20
C LEU A 101 -1.34 -11.90 -8.15
N GLU A 102 -0.16 -12.20 -7.61
CA GLU A 102 0.34 -13.56 -7.52
C GLU A 102 -0.52 -14.42 -6.58
N ILE A 103 -0.92 -13.92 -5.41
CA ILE A 103 -1.76 -14.64 -4.46
C ILE A 103 -3.14 -14.91 -5.06
N LYS A 104 -3.76 -13.91 -5.73
CA LYS A 104 -5.02 -14.07 -6.46
C LYS A 104 -4.92 -15.17 -7.52
N GLN A 105 -3.83 -15.20 -8.30
CA GLN A 105 -3.61 -16.25 -9.30
C GLN A 105 -3.44 -17.64 -8.68
N ARG A 106 -2.70 -17.75 -7.58
CA ARG A 106 -2.55 -18.99 -6.81
C ARG A 106 -3.89 -19.46 -6.25
N HIS A 107 -4.72 -18.54 -5.77
CA HIS A 107 -6.06 -18.84 -5.26
C HIS A 107 -6.99 -19.37 -6.37
N ILE A 108 -7.02 -18.75 -7.56
CA ILE A 108 -7.79 -19.25 -8.71
C ILE A 108 -7.37 -20.67 -9.06
N ASN A 109 -6.08 -20.99 -9.01
CA ASN A 109 -5.58 -22.35 -9.26
C ASN A 109 -6.07 -23.35 -8.19
N ARG A 110 -6.16 -22.94 -6.93
CA ARG A 110 -6.74 -23.76 -5.85
C ARG A 110 -8.23 -24.02 -6.06
N LEU A 111 -9.00 -22.99 -6.46
CA LEU A 111 -10.43 -23.13 -6.81
C LEU A 111 -10.64 -24.11 -7.96
N ARG A 112 -9.87 -24.00 -9.05
CA ARG A 112 -9.96 -24.89 -10.21
C ARG A 112 -9.66 -26.36 -9.86
N LYS A 113 -8.81 -26.58 -8.86
CA LYS A 113 -8.49 -27.94 -8.38
C LYS A 113 -9.44 -28.44 -7.28
N GLY A 114 -10.48 -27.67 -6.91
CA GLY A 114 -11.44 -28.03 -5.84
C GLY A 114 -10.81 -28.07 -4.44
N ARG A 115 -9.73 -27.31 -4.21
CA ARG A 115 -8.98 -27.29 -2.94
C ARG A 115 -9.40 -26.17 -1.98
N CYS A 116 -10.32 -25.35 -2.37
CA CYS A 116 -10.99 -24.36 -1.53
C CYS A 116 -12.43 -24.16 -2.02
N THR A 117 -13.26 -23.60 -1.16
CA THR A 117 -14.65 -23.28 -1.49
C THR A 117 -14.75 -21.88 -2.07
N ILE A 118 -15.84 -21.61 -2.79
CA ILE A 118 -16.13 -20.26 -3.32
C ILE A 118 -16.27 -19.26 -2.18
N GLU A 119 -16.92 -19.66 -1.08
CA GLU A 119 -17.16 -18.80 0.08
C GLU A 119 -15.84 -18.35 0.73
N THR A 120 -14.90 -19.29 0.95
CA THR A 120 -13.56 -18.92 1.48
C THR A 120 -12.78 -18.06 0.49
N GLY A 121 -13.03 -18.26 -0.80
CA GLY A 121 -12.44 -17.46 -1.87
C GLY A 121 -12.90 -16.01 -1.86
N LEU A 122 -14.18 -15.77 -1.67
CA LEU A 122 -14.74 -14.42 -1.57
C LEU A 122 -14.20 -13.67 -0.35
N ILE A 123 -14.09 -14.34 0.79
CA ILE A 123 -13.51 -13.73 2.01
C ILE A 123 -12.02 -13.38 1.78
N LEU A 124 -11.26 -14.27 1.12
CA LEU A 124 -9.86 -13.99 0.80
C LEU A 124 -9.74 -12.77 -0.12
N GLU A 125 -10.55 -12.71 -1.18
CA GLU A 125 -10.55 -11.59 -2.13
C GLU A 125 -10.87 -10.26 -1.45
N ASP A 126 -11.82 -10.27 -0.52
CA ASP A 126 -12.22 -9.09 0.25
C ASP A 126 -11.06 -8.61 1.16
N ILE A 127 -10.38 -9.52 1.85
CA ILE A 127 -9.20 -9.21 2.66
C ILE A 127 -8.07 -8.66 1.78
N MET A 128 -7.78 -9.31 0.66
CA MET A 128 -6.72 -8.92 -0.27
C MET A 128 -6.95 -7.52 -0.85
N THR A 129 -8.21 -7.23 -1.24
CA THR A 129 -8.60 -5.92 -1.77
C THR A 129 -8.45 -4.82 -0.71
N ASN A 130 -8.85 -5.09 0.54
CA ASN A 130 -8.69 -4.10 1.59
C ASN A 130 -7.21 -3.85 1.94
N PHE A 131 -6.36 -4.86 1.91
CA PHE A 131 -4.91 -4.69 2.10
C PHE A 131 -4.26 -3.89 0.97
N GLU A 132 -4.64 -4.13 -0.29
CA GLU A 132 -4.20 -3.37 -1.47
C GLU A 132 -4.57 -1.88 -1.30
N ARG A 133 -5.82 -1.59 -0.90
CA ARG A 133 -6.25 -0.21 -0.65
C ARG A 133 -5.48 0.48 0.49
N VAL A 134 -5.08 -0.27 1.51
CA VAL A 134 -4.20 0.28 2.57
C VAL A 134 -2.86 0.71 1.98
N SER A 135 -2.22 -0.11 1.13
CA SER A 135 -0.94 0.26 0.49
C SER A 135 -1.07 1.45 -0.45
N ASP A 136 -2.15 1.54 -1.26
CA ASP A 136 -2.46 2.68 -2.11
C ASP A 136 -2.50 4.00 -1.29
N HIS A 137 -3.21 3.99 -0.15
CA HIS A 137 -3.31 5.16 0.72
C HIS A 137 -1.97 5.52 1.38
N CYS A 138 -1.12 4.52 1.69
CA CYS A 138 0.24 4.77 2.18
C CYS A 138 1.09 5.47 1.12
N SER A 139 1.03 5.04 -0.14
CA SER A 139 1.70 5.70 -1.26
C SER A 139 1.20 7.14 -1.44
N ASN A 140 -0.12 7.37 -1.42
CA ASN A 140 -0.69 8.71 -1.52
C ASN A 140 -0.16 9.66 -0.43
N ILE A 141 -0.07 9.19 0.83
CA ILE A 141 0.49 9.99 1.93
C ILE A 141 1.95 10.32 1.66
N ALA A 142 2.77 9.36 1.22
CA ALA A 142 4.18 9.59 0.92
C ALA A 142 4.37 10.63 -0.20
N VAL A 143 3.58 10.52 -1.27
CA VAL A 143 3.58 11.48 -2.39
C VAL A 143 3.16 12.86 -1.92
N CYS A 144 2.09 12.97 -1.12
CA CYS A 144 1.66 14.24 -0.53
C CYS A 144 2.77 14.89 0.32
N MET A 145 3.51 14.11 1.11
CA MET A 145 4.63 14.62 1.91
C MET A 145 5.77 15.17 1.06
N ILE A 146 6.07 14.52 -0.06
CA ILE A 146 7.08 15.00 -1.03
C ILE A 146 6.62 16.30 -1.68
N GLU A 147 5.35 16.39 -2.10
CA GLU A 147 4.75 17.57 -2.71
C GLU A 147 4.77 18.80 -1.79
N VAL A 148 4.46 18.63 -0.51
CA VAL A 148 4.52 19.71 0.50
C VAL A 148 5.90 20.35 0.52
N ARG A 149 6.98 19.57 0.41
CA ARG A 149 8.34 20.08 0.49
C ARG A 149 8.81 20.74 -0.80
N ASP A 150 8.46 20.18 -1.95
CA ASP A 150 9.00 20.62 -3.24
C ASP A 150 8.22 21.81 -3.88
N ASN A 151 7.30 22.44 -3.13
CA ASN A 151 6.60 23.67 -3.51
C ASN A 151 5.89 23.65 -4.88
N GLY A 152 5.24 22.56 -5.25
CA GLY A 152 4.41 22.51 -6.44
C GLY A 152 4.92 21.57 -7.53
N PHE A 153 5.62 20.53 -7.16
CA PHE A 153 5.87 19.42 -8.07
C PHE A 153 4.52 18.82 -8.51
N GLU A 154 4.33 18.64 -9.80
CA GLU A 154 3.14 17.93 -10.28
C GLU A 154 3.24 16.47 -9.83
N THR A 155 2.36 16.05 -8.95
CA THR A 155 2.30 14.70 -8.33
C THR A 155 2.36 13.59 -9.37
N HIS A 156 1.67 13.78 -10.51
CA HIS A 156 1.72 12.84 -11.62
C HIS A 156 3.10 12.74 -12.28
N GLY A 157 3.83 13.86 -12.42
CA GLY A 157 5.18 13.86 -12.96
C GLY A 157 6.18 13.14 -12.06
N TYR A 158 6.02 13.23 -10.74
CA TYR A 158 6.89 12.54 -9.78
C TYR A 158 6.73 11.01 -9.84
N LEU A 159 5.49 10.50 -9.82
CA LEU A 159 5.21 9.08 -9.95
C LEU A 159 5.67 8.53 -11.30
N GLU A 160 5.41 9.24 -12.41
CA GLU A 160 5.92 8.87 -13.73
C GLU A 160 7.44 8.81 -13.78
N HIS A 161 8.15 9.72 -13.10
CA HIS A 161 9.61 9.69 -13.03
C HIS A 161 10.15 8.58 -12.13
N LEU A 162 9.43 8.23 -11.05
CA LEU A 162 9.83 7.15 -10.14
C LEU A 162 9.60 5.78 -10.76
N THR A 163 8.42 5.55 -11.34
CA THR A 163 8.00 4.27 -11.89
C THR A 163 8.49 4.03 -13.31
N ASN A 164 9.21 5.02 -13.89
CA ASN A 164 9.81 4.84 -15.20
C ASN A 164 10.78 3.64 -15.18
N GLU A 165 10.59 2.70 -16.11
CA GLU A 165 11.39 1.47 -16.24
C GLU A 165 12.91 1.73 -16.27
N ASP A 166 13.33 2.96 -16.57
CA ASP A 166 14.72 3.42 -16.64
C ASP A 166 15.29 3.87 -15.27
N ASN A 167 14.54 3.79 -14.15
CA ASN A 167 15.06 4.15 -12.83
C ASN A 167 15.74 2.94 -12.15
N PRO A 168 17.09 2.80 -12.22
CA PRO A 168 17.79 1.63 -11.73
C PRO A 168 17.73 1.50 -10.19
N GLN A 169 17.57 2.62 -9.48
CA GLN A 169 17.46 2.61 -8.02
C GLN A 169 16.10 2.05 -7.59
N PHE A 170 15.02 2.52 -8.20
CA PHE A 170 13.67 2.01 -7.97
C PHE A 170 13.58 0.50 -8.24
N ALA A 171 14.07 0.06 -9.39
CA ALA A 171 14.09 -1.35 -9.75
C ALA A 171 14.95 -2.22 -8.79
N LYS A 172 16.02 -1.65 -8.23
CA LYS A 172 16.84 -2.33 -7.21
C LYS A 172 16.08 -2.49 -5.90
N GLU A 173 15.38 -1.46 -5.46
CA GLU A 173 14.57 -1.50 -4.23
C GLU A 173 13.40 -2.47 -4.34
N CYS A 174 12.65 -2.44 -5.45
CA CYS A 174 11.62 -3.44 -5.71
C CYS A 174 12.18 -4.87 -5.63
N ARG A 175 13.34 -5.14 -6.23
CA ARG A 175 13.98 -6.47 -6.12
C ARG A 175 14.36 -6.85 -4.70
N GLN A 176 14.75 -5.89 -3.86
CA GLN A 176 15.05 -6.13 -2.44
C GLN A 176 13.78 -6.50 -1.67
N TYR A 177 12.69 -5.75 -1.86
CA TYR A 177 11.41 -6.04 -1.24
C TYR A 177 10.79 -7.36 -1.73
N TYR A 178 10.86 -7.69 -3.02
CA TYR A 178 10.45 -9.01 -3.51
C TYR A 178 11.20 -10.16 -2.85
N LYS A 179 12.48 -9.97 -2.56
CA LYS A 179 13.29 -10.94 -1.83
C LYS A 179 12.88 -11.06 -0.36
N GLN A 180 12.55 -9.93 0.26
CA GLN A 180 12.13 -9.85 1.67
C GLN A 180 10.75 -10.49 1.90
N TYR A 181 9.81 -10.30 0.98
CA TYR A 181 8.43 -10.78 1.05
C TYR A 181 8.16 -11.92 0.08
N GLN A 182 9.15 -12.78 -0.14
CA GLN A 182 9.00 -13.92 -1.03
C GLN A 182 7.88 -14.86 -0.55
N LEU A 183 6.92 -15.12 -1.43
CA LEU A 183 5.85 -16.08 -1.15
C LEU A 183 6.42 -17.51 -1.02
N PRO A 184 5.81 -18.34 -0.17
CA PRO A 184 6.24 -19.72 -0.03
C PRO A 184 6.17 -20.48 -1.36
N GLU A 185 7.15 -21.36 -1.59
CA GLU A 185 7.15 -22.23 -2.77
C GLU A 185 5.91 -23.14 -2.75
N LEU A 186 5.25 -23.26 -3.90
CA LEU A 186 4.15 -24.21 -4.08
C LEU A 186 4.71 -25.62 -4.03
N LYS A 187 4.41 -26.39 -2.99
CA LYS A 187 4.72 -27.80 -2.97
C LYS A 187 3.89 -28.52 -4.04
N LYS A 188 4.49 -29.49 -4.75
CA LYS A 188 3.84 -30.26 -5.82
C LYS A 188 2.50 -30.95 -5.44
N ALA A 189 2.13 -30.90 -4.17
CA ALA A 189 0.87 -31.45 -3.65
C ALA A 189 -0.30 -30.46 -3.60
N ASP A 190 -0.11 -29.21 -4.05
CA ASP A 190 -1.16 -28.19 -4.06
C ASP A 190 -1.73 -27.94 -5.43
#